data_97138100b9816ff6293d0ea605ae999d
#
_entry.id   97138100b9816ff6293d0ea605ae999d
#
_cell.length_a   1.000
_cell.length_b   1.000
_cell.length_c   1.000
_cell.angle_alpha   90.00
_cell.angle_beta   90.00
_cell.angle_gamma   90.00
#
_symmetry.space_group_name_H-M   'P 1'
#
loop_
_entity.id
_entity.type
_entity.pdbx_description
1 polymer ?
#
loop_
_entity_poly.entity_id
_entity_poly.type
_entity_poly.pdbx_seq_one_letter_code
_entity_poly.pdbx_strand_id
1 'polypeptide(L)'
;PAVYYSHFIDTVSTHINAEAMNYMGYDAGTVGNHDIEAGHSVYDRLVGEYEFPLLAANAVNAETGKPYFKPYKIIEKDGIKIAVLGLITTGIPGWLPPELYSGIEFRDLYETAMQYMPEILSNKPDLVIGLFHTGWDEPDNNGKEGSHNEQNGAYKIAHDVPGFDMVLCGHNHNVINKKIVNTEGDSVLIIEGGSRAEKIGRADVLFSKDKRTGHLRKQITGKLIDVKNYRPDPGFMKKFEGQKNRLLGYVNRKIAVSEATISTRESYFGSSPFVDMIHSIQLAITGADISFAAPLSFDVSIPAGPVTVGDMFKLYRFENLLYTMKMSGSEIKKYLEFSYADWLNTMKGPGDHLLKFRLDNMGRPVIRNGEAWLRNQPYNFDSAVGIDYTVDVSRKEGN
;
A
#
# COMPACT_ATOMS: atom_id res chain seq x y z
N PRO A 1 -0.03 -8.27 12.60
CA PRO A 1 0.19 -9.52 13.34
C PRO A 1 -0.68 -10.69 12.86
N ALA A 2 -1.99 -10.47 12.56
CA ALA A 2 -2.89 -11.56 12.14
C ALA A 2 -2.44 -12.18 10.81
N VAL A 3 -2.14 -11.33 9.83
CA VAL A 3 -1.67 -11.74 8.50
C VAL A 3 -0.34 -12.49 8.63
N TYR A 4 0.64 -11.90 9.31
CA TYR A 4 1.93 -12.53 9.58
C TYR A 4 1.78 -13.90 10.26
N TYR A 5 0.87 -14.00 11.25
CA TYR A 5 0.61 -15.26 11.95
C TYR A 5 0.13 -16.34 10.96
N SER A 6 -0.79 -16.01 10.06
CA SER A 6 -1.30 -16.94 9.06
C SER A 6 -0.29 -17.22 7.92
N HIS A 7 0.62 -16.26 7.62
CA HIS A 7 1.67 -16.47 6.62
C HIS A 7 2.73 -17.46 7.09
N PHE A 8 3.23 -17.30 8.34
CA PHE A 8 4.49 -17.89 8.76
C PHE A 8 4.41 -18.76 10.01
N ILE A 9 3.32 -18.70 10.78
CA ILE A 9 3.18 -19.44 12.04
C ILE A 9 2.11 -20.53 11.93
N ASP A 10 0.89 -20.19 11.52
CA ASP A 10 -0.17 -21.14 11.26
C ASP A 10 -0.38 -21.31 9.75
N THR A 11 0.46 -22.13 9.14
CA THR A 11 0.45 -22.37 7.69
C THR A 11 -0.50 -23.51 7.29
N VAL A 12 -1.14 -24.18 8.26
CA VAL A 12 -2.01 -25.33 8.04
C VAL A 12 -3.49 -24.95 8.01
N SER A 13 -3.93 -24.04 8.91
CA SER A 13 -5.31 -23.54 8.91
C SER A 13 -5.54 -22.62 7.71
N THR A 14 -6.78 -22.51 7.22
CA THR A 14 -7.14 -21.52 6.19
C THR A 14 -6.62 -20.14 6.59
N HIS A 15 -6.01 -19.45 5.65
CA HIS A 15 -5.44 -18.14 5.90
C HIS A 15 -6.52 -17.16 6.36
N ILE A 16 -6.23 -16.36 7.40
CA ILE A 16 -7.23 -15.48 8.02
C ILE A 16 -7.86 -14.49 7.03
N ASN A 17 -7.08 -13.98 6.05
CA ASN A 17 -7.62 -13.11 5.02
C ASN A 17 -8.62 -13.85 4.13
N ALA A 18 -8.30 -15.08 3.71
CA ALA A 18 -9.19 -15.87 2.88
C ALA A 18 -10.48 -16.19 3.63
N GLU A 19 -10.38 -16.69 4.87
CA GLU A 19 -11.56 -17.01 5.67
C GLU A 19 -12.45 -15.78 5.93
N ALA A 20 -11.83 -14.60 6.21
CA ALA A 20 -12.56 -13.37 6.47
C ALA A 20 -13.24 -12.83 5.19
N MET A 21 -12.53 -12.78 4.07
CA MET A 21 -13.09 -12.25 2.82
C MET A 21 -14.14 -13.20 2.22
N ASN A 22 -13.96 -14.52 2.32
CA ASN A 22 -14.98 -15.50 1.94
C ASN A 22 -16.25 -15.34 2.79
N TYR A 23 -16.09 -15.19 4.11
CA TYR A 23 -17.23 -14.93 5.01
C TYR A 23 -17.96 -13.61 4.68
N MET A 24 -17.24 -12.57 4.27
CA MET A 24 -17.83 -11.31 3.83
C MET A 24 -18.49 -11.38 2.45
N GLY A 25 -18.28 -12.46 1.69
CA GLY A 25 -18.91 -12.69 0.39
C GLY A 25 -18.40 -11.78 -0.72
N TYR A 26 -17.09 -11.65 -0.84
CA TYR A 26 -16.48 -10.90 -1.96
C TYR A 26 -16.75 -11.59 -3.29
N ASP A 27 -17.09 -10.79 -4.32
CA ASP A 27 -17.29 -11.29 -5.68
C ASP A 27 -15.99 -11.30 -6.51
N ALA A 28 -15.05 -10.38 -6.23
CA ALA A 28 -13.73 -10.29 -6.84
C ALA A 28 -12.77 -9.50 -5.94
N GLY A 29 -11.47 -9.74 -6.10
CA GLY A 29 -10.39 -8.96 -5.50
C GLY A 29 -9.33 -8.63 -6.55
N THR A 30 -8.45 -7.67 -6.28
CA THR A 30 -7.24 -7.43 -7.07
C THR A 30 -6.00 -7.70 -6.25
N VAL A 31 -4.94 -8.14 -6.92
CA VAL A 31 -3.63 -8.37 -6.29
C VAL A 31 -2.94 -7.02 -6.08
N GLY A 32 -2.35 -6.82 -4.90
CA GLY A 32 -1.47 -5.69 -4.60
C GLY A 32 0.00 -6.10 -4.50
N ASN A 33 0.91 -5.12 -4.54
CA ASN A 33 2.34 -5.40 -4.36
C ASN A 33 2.64 -6.05 -3.01
N HIS A 34 1.92 -5.70 -1.95
CA HIS A 34 2.08 -6.33 -0.64
C HIS A 34 1.61 -7.78 -0.57
N ASP A 35 0.73 -8.22 -1.48
CA ASP A 35 0.40 -9.65 -1.59
C ASP A 35 1.59 -10.42 -2.17
N ILE A 36 2.32 -9.83 -3.14
CA ILE A 36 3.50 -10.43 -3.76
C ILE A 36 4.71 -10.49 -2.80
N GLU A 37 4.85 -9.52 -1.89
CA GLU A 37 5.94 -9.47 -0.89
C GLU A 37 6.06 -10.75 -0.05
N ALA A 38 4.95 -11.42 0.20
CA ALA A 38 4.95 -12.65 0.97
C ALA A 38 5.50 -13.88 0.22
N GLY A 39 5.73 -13.75 -1.09
CA GLY A 39 6.26 -14.80 -1.96
C GLY A 39 5.23 -15.85 -2.38
N HIS A 40 5.63 -16.71 -3.31
CA HIS A 40 4.80 -17.76 -3.92
C HIS A 40 4.07 -18.64 -2.91
N SER A 41 4.74 -19.05 -1.84
CA SER A 41 4.15 -19.92 -0.82
C SER A 41 2.90 -19.34 -0.15
N VAL A 42 2.75 -18.01 -0.19
CA VAL A 42 1.62 -17.30 0.43
C VAL A 42 0.58 -16.89 -0.60
N TYR A 43 0.97 -16.16 -1.65
CA TYR A 43 -0.06 -15.68 -2.58
C TYR A 43 -0.67 -16.79 -3.44
N ASP A 44 0.09 -17.86 -3.79
CA ASP A 44 -0.49 -19.01 -4.50
C ASP A 44 -1.47 -19.78 -3.60
N ARG A 45 -1.12 -19.91 -2.30
CA ARG A 45 -2.03 -20.44 -1.30
C ARG A 45 -3.31 -19.62 -1.20
N LEU A 46 -3.20 -18.28 -1.09
CA LEU A 46 -4.35 -17.39 -1.01
C LEU A 46 -5.24 -17.48 -2.25
N VAL A 47 -4.68 -17.56 -3.46
CA VAL A 47 -5.44 -17.79 -4.71
C VAL A 47 -6.27 -19.07 -4.62
N GLY A 48 -5.73 -20.15 -4.02
CA GLY A 48 -6.42 -21.41 -3.84
C GLY A 48 -7.47 -21.39 -2.72
N GLU A 49 -7.32 -20.54 -1.72
CA GLU A 49 -8.21 -20.49 -0.55
C GLU A 49 -9.35 -19.45 -0.70
N TYR A 50 -9.24 -18.46 -1.60
CA TYR A 50 -10.34 -17.55 -1.88
C TYR A 50 -11.46 -18.21 -2.70
N GLU A 51 -12.72 -17.99 -2.31
CA GLU A 51 -13.92 -18.42 -3.05
C GLU A 51 -14.25 -17.48 -4.23
N PHE A 52 -13.48 -16.42 -4.40
CA PHE A 52 -13.57 -15.44 -5.47
C PHE A 52 -12.19 -15.27 -6.15
N PRO A 53 -12.14 -14.82 -7.42
CA PRO A 53 -10.86 -14.65 -8.09
C PRO A 53 -10.11 -13.41 -7.59
N LEU A 54 -8.79 -13.55 -7.43
CA LEU A 54 -7.86 -12.43 -7.46
C LEU A 54 -7.54 -12.09 -8.93
N LEU A 55 -7.65 -10.81 -9.26
CA LEU A 55 -7.52 -10.29 -10.62
C LEU A 55 -6.24 -9.48 -10.78
N ALA A 56 -5.45 -9.79 -11.83
CA ALA A 56 -4.30 -8.98 -12.25
C ALA A 56 -3.94 -9.34 -13.70
N ALA A 57 -4.58 -8.71 -14.67
CA ALA A 57 -4.43 -9.04 -16.09
C ALA A 57 -3.01 -8.83 -16.64
N ASN A 58 -2.28 -7.85 -16.08
CA ASN A 58 -0.92 -7.52 -16.49
C ASN A 58 0.17 -8.33 -15.77
N ALA A 59 -0.18 -9.17 -14.79
CA ALA A 59 0.76 -10.12 -14.20
C ALA A 59 0.67 -11.44 -15.00
N VAL A 60 1.70 -11.75 -15.78
CA VAL A 60 1.71 -12.88 -16.69
C VAL A 60 2.85 -13.85 -16.35
N ASN A 61 2.65 -15.12 -16.67
CA ASN A 61 3.73 -16.09 -16.60
C ASN A 61 4.80 -15.74 -17.64
N ALA A 62 6.05 -15.55 -17.20
CA ALA A 62 7.16 -15.05 -18.02
C ALA A 62 7.53 -15.99 -19.19
N GLU A 63 7.29 -17.31 -19.06
CA GLU A 63 7.62 -18.28 -20.11
C GLU A 63 6.51 -18.37 -21.15
N THR A 64 5.24 -18.34 -20.74
CA THR A 64 4.10 -18.62 -21.63
C THR A 64 3.37 -17.35 -22.08
N GLY A 65 3.58 -16.22 -21.42
CA GLY A 65 2.85 -14.98 -21.63
C GLY A 65 1.37 -15.04 -21.26
N LYS A 66 0.90 -16.15 -20.66
CA LYS A 66 -0.48 -16.29 -20.21
C LYS A 66 -0.67 -15.59 -18.85
N PRO A 67 -1.88 -15.06 -18.54
CA PRO A 67 -2.15 -14.47 -17.24
C PRO A 67 -1.79 -15.42 -16.10
N TYR A 68 -1.06 -14.91 -15.09
CA TYR A 68 -0.73 -15.66 -13.88
C TYR A 68 -1.94 -15.68 -12.92
N PHE A 69 -2.56 -14.52 -12.71
CA PHE A 69 -3.85 -14.38 -12.04
C PHE A 69 -4.96 -14.28 -13.09
N LYS A 70 -6.23 -14.42 -12.68
CA LYS A 70 -7.33 -14.17 -13.62
C LYS A 70 -7.29 -12.72 -14.13
N PRO A 71 -7.43 -12.48 -15.44
CA PRO A 71 -7.38 -11.12 -15.97
C PRO A 71 -8.64 -10.31 -15.63
N TYR A 72 -9.81 -10.92 -15.76
CA TYR A 72 -11.09 -10.29 -15.47
C TYR A 72 -12.13 -11.33 -15.03
N LYS A 73 -13.27 -10.86 -14.52
CA LYS A 73 -14.45 -11.68 -14.19
C LYS A 73 -15.71 -11.05 -14.76
N ILE A 74 -16.59 -11.90 -15.29
CA ILE A 74 -17.98 -11.52 -15.57
C ILE A 74 -18.85 -12.02 -14.43
N ILE A 75 -19.67 -11.13 -13.88
CA ILE A 75 -20.61 -11.39 -12.79
C ILE A 75 -22.02 -11.11 -13.32
N GLU A 76 -22.94 -12.04 -13.09
CA GLU A 76 -24.36 -11.83 -13.36
C GLU A 76 -25.11 -11.71 -12.04
N LYS A 77 -25.79 -10.60 -11.81
CA LYS A 77 -26.56 -10.35 -10.58
C LYS A 77 -27.82 -9.60 -10.92
N ASP A 78 -28.95 -10.17 -10.53
CA ASP A 78 -30.28 -9.60 -10.78
C ASP A 78 -30.56 -9.27 -12.26
N GLY A 79 -30.02 -10.05 -13.18
CA GLY A 79 -30.14 -9.87 -14.63
C GLY A 79 -29.22 -8.76 -15.19
N ILE A 80 -28.32 -8.22 -14.40
CA ILE A 80 -27.28 -7.25 -14.80
C ILE A 80 -25.96 -7.99 -14.97
N LYS A 81 -25.30 -7.79 -16.11
CA LYS A 81 -23.99 -8.34 -16.42
C LYS A 81 -22.92 -7.32 -16.12
N ILE A 82 -22.03 -7.65 -15.19
CA ILE A 82 -20.95 -6.79 -14.70
C ILE A 82 -19.62 -7.40 -15.11
N ALA A 83 -18.78 -6.63 -15.80
CA ALA A 83 -17.38 -7.02 -16.06
C ALA A 83 -16.46 -6.31 -15.08
N VAL A 84 -15.48 -7.04 -14.52
CA VAL A 84 -14.46 -6.50 -13.62
C VAL A 84 -13.08 -6.85 -14.16
N LEU A 85 -12.30 -5.87 -14.61
CA LEU A 85 -10.91 -6.02 -15.03
C LEU A 85 -10.00 -5.70 -13.86
N GLY A 86 -9.02 -6.57 -13.55
CA GLY A 86 -8.01 -6.32 -12.51
C GLY A 86 -6.66 -5.92 -13.08
N LEU A 87 -5.96 -4.98 -12.44
CA LEU A 87 -4.59 -4.60 -12.78
C LEU A 87 -3.77 -4.38 -11.50
N ILE A 88 -2.48 -4.71 -11.56
CA ILE A 88 -1.50 -4.51 -10.49
C ILE A 88 -0.39 -3.57 -10.95
N THR A 89 0.15 -2.75 -10.06
CA THR A 89 1.28 -1.84 -10.33
C THR A 89 2.47 -2.57 -10.97
N THR A 90 3.12 -1.91 -11.90
CA THR A 90 4.33 -2.41 -12.59
C THR A 90 5.62 -2.15 -11.80
N GLY A 91 5.56 -1.41 -10.68
CA GLY A 91 6.73 -1.05 -9.87
C GLY A 91 7.38 -2.20 -9.09
N ILE A 92 6.74 -3.37 -9.02
CA ILE A 92 7.17 -4.51 -8.20
C ILE A 92 8.65 -4.90 -8.41
N PRO A 93 9.18 -5.02 -9.65
CA PRO A 93 10.59 -5.38 -9.86
C PRO A 93 11.60 -4.35 -9.33
N GLY A 94 11.16 -3.11 -9.12
CA GLY A 94 11.98 -2.06 -8.51
C GLY A 94 12.02 -2.10 -6.97
N TRP A 95 11.13 -2.88 -6.35
CA TRP A 95 10.97 -2.90 -4.88
C TRP A 95 11.27 -4.26 -4.26
N LEU A 96 11.02 -5.34 -4.99
CA LEU A 96 11.09 -6.69 -4.47
C LEU A 96 12.21 -7.49 -5.14
N PRO A 97 12.87 -8.37 -4.39
CA PRO A 97 13.82 -9.31 -4.97
C PRO A 97 13.10 -10.29 -5.93
N PRO A 98 13.78 -10.68 -7.05
CA PRO A 98 13.18 -11.51 -8.09
C PRO A 98 12.63 -12.86 -7.60
N GLU A 99 13.15 -13.39 -6.51
CA GLU A 99 12.74 -14.66 -5.93
C GLU A 99 11.28 -14.65 -5.47
N LEU A 100 10.76 -13.48 -5.04
CA LEU A 100 9.40 -13.35 -4.53
C LEU A 100 8.35 -13.38 -5.64
N TYR A 101 8.73 -13.02 -6.87
CA TYR A 101 7.84 -13.02 -8.03
C TYR A 101 8.42 -13.83 -9.21
N SER A 102 9.27 -14.81 -8.91
CA SER A 102 9.94 -15.62 -9.95
C SER A 102 8.91 -16.22 -10.93
N GLY A 103 9.20 -16.12 -12.24
CA GLY A 103 8.29 -16.60 -13.27
C GLY A 103 7.08 -15.68 -13.56
N ILE A 104 7.00 -14.49 -12.94
CA ILE A 104 5.98 -13.49 -13.24
C ILE A 104 6.63 -12.27 -13.90
N GLU A 105 6.03 -11.80 -14.99
CA GLU A 105 6.32 -10.54 -15.67
C GLU A 105 5.14 -9.58 -15.45
N PHE A 106 5.43 -8.32 -15.13
CA PHE A 106 4.43 -7.26 -14.97
C PHE A 106 4.44 -6.37 -16.21
N ARG A 107 3.43 -6.53 -17.08
CA ARG A 107 3.29 -5.81 -18.33
C ARG A 107 2.71 -4.42 -18.14
N ASP A 108 2.89 -3.58 -19.16
CA ASP A 108 2.32 -2.24 -19.19
C ASP A 108 0.82 -2.26 -18.92
N LEU A 109 0.38 -1.33 -18.06
CA LEU A 109 -1.01 -1.25 -17.58
C LEU A 109 -1.98 -0.83 -18.70
N TYR A 110 -1.60 0.20 -19.47
CA TYR A 110 -2.43 0.74 -20.54
C TYR A 110 -2.56 -0.24 -21.69
N GLU A 111 -1.46 -0.79 -22.17
CA GLU A 111 -1.45 -1.79 -23.26
C GLU A 111 -2.25 -3.02 -22.85
N THR A 112 -2.13 -3.46 -21.60
CA THR A 112 -2.91 -4.60 -21.08
C THR A 112 -4.40 -4.29 -21.05
N ALA A 113 -4.79 -3.10 -20.57
CA ALA A 113 -6.19 -2.71 -20.56
C ALA A 113 -6.76 -2.63 -21.99
N MET A 114 -6.03 -2.02 -22.92
CA MET A 114 -6.40 -1.96 -24.35
C MET A 114 -6.53 -3.36 -24.98
N GLN A 115 -5.70 -4.31 -24.58
CA GLN A 115 -5.76 -5.70 -25.07
C GLN A 115 -7.04 -6.41 -24.62
N TYR A 116 -7.45 -6.25 -23.32
CA TYR A 116 -8.58 -7.00 -22.77
C TYR A 116 -9.94 -6.33 -22.99
N MET A 117 -10.01 -5.01 -23.14
CA MET A 117 -11.28 -4.29 -23.27
C MET A 117 -12.13 -4.75 -24.47
N PRO A 118 -11.60 -5.02 -25.69
CA PRO A 118 -12.42 -5.53 -26.80
C PRO A 118 -13.08 -6.87 -26.48
N GLU A 119 -12.36 -7.80 -25.83
CA GLU A 119 -12.91 -9.09 -25.41
C GLU A 119 -13.99 -8.91 -24.34
N ILE A 120 -13.73 -8.06 -23.31
CA ILE A 120 -14.69 -7.73 -22.26
C ILE A 120 -15.97 -7.16 -22.86
N LEU A 121 -15.87 -6.17 -23.74
CA LEU A 121 -17.02 -5.52 -24.37
C LEU A 121 -17.79 -6.46 -25.33
N SER A 122 -17.13 -7.43 -25.93
CA SER A 122 -17.79 -8.45 -26.77
C SER A 122 -18.78 -9.31 -25.96
N ASN A 123 -18.59 -9.44 -24.64
CA ASN A 123 -19.53 -10.10 -23.73
C ASN A 123 -20.78 -9.25 -23.43
N LYS A 124 -20.86 -8.02 -23.95
CA LYS A 124 -21.97 -7.08 -23.78
C LYS A 124 -22.32 -6.85 -22.29
N PRO A 125 -21.37 -6.43 -21.46
CA PRO A 125 -21.66 -6.11 -20.06
C PRO A 125 -22.54 -4.87 -19.95
N ASP A 126 -23.43 -4.85 -18.96
CA ASP A 126 -24.22 -3.66 -18.60
C ASP A 126 -23.39 -2.65 -17.79
N LEU A 127 -22.36 -3.12 -17.08
CA LEU A 127 -21.45 -2.33 -16.27
C LEU A 127 -20.02 -2.85 -16.40
N VAL A 128 -19.05 -1.96 -16.57
CA VAL A 128 -17.62 -2.29 -16.62
C VAL A 128 -16.87 -1.57 -15.51
N ILE A 129 -16.20 -2.35 -14.67
CA ILE A 129 -15.45 -1.89 -13.50
C ILE A 129 -13.97 -2.17 -13.70
N GLY A 130 -13.12 -1.15 -13.56
CA GLY A 130 -11.69 -1.32 -13.30
C GLY A 130 -11.47 -1.51 -11.80
N LEU A 131 -10.80 -2.59 -11.41
CA LEU A 131 -10.40 -2.89 -10.03
C LEU A 131 -8.88 -2.94 -9.98
N PHE A 132 -8.24 -1.80 -9.63
CA PHE A 132 -6.82 -1.59 -9.88
C PHE A 132 -6.03 -1.38 -8.60
N HIS A 133 -4.94 -2.11 -8.44
CA HIS A 133 -3.91 -1.78 -7.47
C HIS A 133 -2.76 -1.04 -8.16
N THR A 134 -3.08 0.16 -8.64
CA THR A 134 -2.16 1.17 -9.19
C THR A 134 -2.70 2.55 -8.80
N GLY A 135 -1.80 3.49 -8.49
CA GLY A 135 -2.17 4.79 -7.95
C GLY A 135 -2.83 5.70 -8.98
N TRP A 136 -3.54 6.69 -8.46
CA TRP A 136 -4.14 7.78 -9.23
C TRP A 136 -3.12 8.92 -9.37
N ASP A 137 -2.74 9.24 -10.60
CA ASP A 137 -1.80 10.31 -10.92
C ASP A 137 -2.38 11.18 -12.04
N GLU A 138 -3.28 12.08 -11.67
CA GLU A 138 -3.91 13.02 -12.58
C GLU A 138 -2.97 14.20 -12.86
N PRO A 139 -2.80 14.61 -14.14
CA PRO A 139 -2.05 15.80 -14.49
C PRO A 139 -2.53 17.03 -13.71
N ASP A 140 -1.60 17.89 -13.32
CA ASP A 140 -1.96 19.15 -12.67
C ASP A 140 -2.61 20.13 -13.68
N ASN A 141 -3.23 21.22 -13.18
CA ASN A 141 -3.90 22.23 -14.01
C ASN A 141 -2.97 22.96 -14.99
N ASN A 142 -1.64 22.76 -14.91
CA ASN A 142 -0.64 23.31 -15.81
C ASN A 142 -0.24 22.31 -16.91
N GLY A 143 -0.89 21.14 -16.98
CA GLY A 143 -0.58 20.06 -17.93
C GLY A 143 0.78 19.40 -17.63
N LYS A 144 1.37 19.67 -16.48
CA LYS A 144 2.51 18.90 -16.02
C LYS A 144 1.94 17.52 -15.67
N GLU A 145 2.20 16.59 -16.59
CA GLU A 145 1.94 15.19 -16.31
C GLU A 145 2.52 14.89 -14.94
N GLY A 146 1.69 14.31 -14.06
CA GLY A 146 2.18 13.74 -12.83
C GLY A 146 3.41 12.91 -13.18
N SER A 147 4.33 12.71 -12.29
CA SER A 147 5.53 11.93 -12.60
C SER A 147 5.04 10.67 -13.34
N HIS A 148 5.46 10.48 -14.60
CA HIS A 148 5.18 9.28 -15.37
C HIS A 148 5.82 8.10 -14.65
N ASN A 149 5.33 7.86 -13.48
CA ASN A 149 5.75 6.78 -12.66
C ASN A 149 4.91 5.60 -13.15
N GLU A 150 5.51 4.69 -13.86
CA GLU A 150 4.90 3.47 -14.37
C GLU A 150 4.05 2.72 -13.32
N GLN A 151 4.26 3.02 -12.03
CA GLN A 151 3.50 2.45 -10.90
C GLN A 151 2.10 3.07 -10.70
N ASN A 152 1.79 4.25 -11.28
CA ASN A 152 0.53 4.98 -11.07
C ASN A 152 -0.15 5.23 -12.41
N GLY A 153 -0.90 4.28 -12.92
CA GLY A 153 -1.54 4.34 -14.23
C GLY A 153 -3.07 4.47 -14.20
N ALA A 154 -3.70 4.57 -13.03
CA ALA A 154 -5.16 4.51 -12.94
C ALA A 154 -5.86 5.68 -13.67
N TYR A 155 -5.30 6.90 -13.63
CA TYR A 155 -5.83 8.04 -14.38
C TYR A 155 -5.80 7.78 -15.89
N LYS A 156 -4.62 7.44 -16.42
CA LYS A 156 -4.42 7.19 -17.86
C LYS A 156 -5.38 6.13 -18.38
N ILE A 157 -5.57 5.04 -17.65
CA ILE A 157 -6.48 3.97 -18.04
C ILE A 157 -7.93 4.45 -18.02
N ALA A 158 -8.37 5.11 -16.95
CA ALA A 158 -9.74 5.60 -16.83
C ALA A 158 -10.09 6.67 -17.88
N HIS A 159 -9.09 7.46 -18.32
CA HIS A 159 -9.25 8.55 -19.28
C HIS A 159 -9.10 8.09 -20.73
N ASP A 160 -8.07 7.28 -21.03
CA ASP A 160 -7.67 6.97 -22.40
C ASP A 160 -8.19 5.62 -22.93
N VAL A 161 -8.62 4.70 -22.03
CA VAL A 161 -9.17 3.40 -22.41
C VAL A 161 -10.69 3.44 -22.39
N PRO A 162 -11.36 3.31 -23.56
CA PRO A 162 -12.80 3.39 -23.63
C PRO A 162 -13.52 2.24 -22.91
N GLY A 163 -14.73 2.51 -22.43
CA GLY A 163 -15.68 1.50 -21.99
C GLY A 163 -15.76 1.27 -20.47
N PHE A 164 -14.92 1.89 -19.65
CA PHE A 164 -15.07 1.84 -18.20
C PHE A 164 -16.20 2.76 -17.73
N ASP A 165 -17.06 2.26 -16.84
CA ASP A 165 -18.09 3.03 -16.13
C ASP A 165 -17.58 3.57 -14.80
N MET A 166 -16.69 2.81 -14.14
CA MET A 166 -16.02 3.22 -12.92
C MET A 166 -14.66 2.54 -12.77
N VAL A 167 -13.78 3.21 -12.02
CA VAL A 167 -12.48 2.67 -11.59
C VAL A 167 -12.37 2.76 -10.08
N LEU A 168 -12.21 1.61 -9.44
CA LEU A 168 -11.89 1.46 -8.03
C LEU A 168 -10.40 1.21 -7.94
N CYS A 169 -9.65 2.17 -7.40
CA CYS A 169 -8.19 2.09 -7.36
C CYS A 169 -7.62 2.23 -5.94
N GLY A 170 -6.33 1.96 -5.80
CA GLY A 170 -5.57 2.04 -4.57
C GLY A 170 -4.08 2.18 -4.85
N HIS A 171 -3.22 1.87 -3.89
CA HIS A 171 -1.77 1.88 -3.93
C HIS A 171 -1.12 3.14 -3.34
N ASN A 172 -1.47 4.34 -3.83
CA ASN A 172 -0.87 5.60 -3.33
C ASN A 172 -1.63 6.22 -2.15
N HIS A 173 -2.61 5.49 -1.60
CA HIS A 173 -3.35 5.83 -0.38
C HIS A 173 -4.12 7.16 -0.43
N ASN A 174 -4.52 7.60 -1.61
CA ASN A 174 -5.34 8.80 -1.77
C ASN A 174 -6.79 8.55 -1.34
N VAL A 175 -7.49 9.63 -1.03
CA VAL A 175 -8.93 9.61 -0.73
C VAL A 175 -9.64 10.33 -1.85
N ILE A 176 -10.22 9.56 -2.78
CA ILE A 176 -10.82 10.08 -4.02
C ILE A 176 -12.26 9.59 -4.16
N ASN A 177 -13.16 10.50 -4.50
CA ASN A 177 -14.50 10.21 -4.99
C ASN A 177 -14.90 11.33 -5.95
N LYS A 178 -14.69 11.11 -7.25
CA LYS A 178 -14.98 12.08 -8.28
C LYS A 178 -15.35 11.40 -9.59
N LYS A 179 -15.83 12.19 -10.54
CA LYS A 179 -16.02 11.78 -11.93
C LYS A 179 -15.04 12.51 -12.81
N ILE A 180 -14.57 11.81 -13.82
CA ILE A 180 -13.83 12.39 -14.95
C ILE A 180 -14.60 12.15 -16.24
N VAL A 181 -14.24 12.87 -17.29
CA VAL A 181 -14.70 12.60 -18.66
C VAL A 181 -13.55 11.96 -19.40
N ASN A 182 -13.79 10.80 -20.03
CA ASN A 182 -12.79 10.11 -20.82
C ASN A 182 -12.67 10.70 -22.24
N THR A 183 -11.74 10.18 -23.05
CA THR A 183 -11.50 10.65 -24.43
C THR A 183 -12.68 10.50 -25.37
N GLU A 184 -13.65 9.62 -25.06
CA GLU A 184 -14.89 9.45 -25.83
C GLU A 184 -16.06 10.33 -25.34
N GLY A 185 -15.84 11.10 -24.27
CA GLY A 185 -16.86 11.98 -23.68
C GLY A 185 -17.73 11.30 -22.63
N ASP A 186 -17.43 10.05 -22.25
CA ASP A 186 -18.16 9.32 -21.23
C ASP A 186 -17.71 9.69 -19.82
N SER A 187 -18.67 9.64 -18.87
CA SER A 187 -18.40 9.92 -17.47
C SER A 187 -17.97 8.67 -16.73
N VAL A 188 -16.75 8.65 -16.19
CA VAL A 188 -16.17 7.55 -15.40
C VAL A 188 -16.10 7.95 -13.92
N LEU A 189 -16.68 7.14 -13.02
CA LEU A 189 -16.57 7.33 -11.58
C LEU A 189 -15.25 6.77 -11.06
N ILE A 190 -14.52 7.56 -10.26
CA ILE A 190 -13.27 7.17 -9.62
C ILE A 190 -13.45 7.14 -8.12
N ILE A 191 -13.09 6.00 -7.49
CA ILE A 191 -13.09 5.84 -6.04
C ILE A 191 -11.75 5.27 -5.58
N GLU A 192 -11.12 5.95 -4.60
CA GLU A 192 -10.01 5.44 -3.82
C GLU A 192 -10.27 5.68 -2.33
N GLY A 193 -10.19 4.62 -1.50
CA GLY A 193 -10.62 4.66 -0.10
C GLY A 193 -9.54 5.08 0.90
N GLY A 194 -8.36 5.47 0.45
CA GLY A 194 -7.23 5.75 1.34
C GLY A 194 -6.50 4.48 1.78
N SER A 195 -6.08 4.44 3.03
CA SER A 195 -5.35 3.32 3.60
C SER A 195 -5.98 2.80 4.89
N ARG A 196 -5.49 1.65 5.38
CA ARG A 196 -5.86 1.05 6.70
C ARG A 196 -7.35 0.77 6.88
N ALA A 197 -8.10 0.58 5.78
CA ALA A 197 -9.55 0.40 5.80
C ALA A 197 -10.31 1.50 6.58
N GLU A 198 -9.79 2.73 6.63
CA GLU A 198 -10.46 3.86 7.27
C GLU A 198 -11.75 4.25 6.56
N LYS A 199 -11.81 4.01 5.24
CA LYS A 199 -12.98 4.31 4.41
C LYS A 199 -13.34 3.13 3.51
N ILE A 200 -14.65 2.99 3.29
CA ILE A 200 -15.21 2.08 2.29
C ILE A 200 -15.71 2.92 1.12
N GLY A 201 -15.24 2.61 -0.10
CA GLY A 201 -15.81 3.13 -1.32
C GLY A 201 -17.13 2.41 -1.64
N ARG A 202 -18.21 3.18 -1.84
CA ARG A 202 -19.50 2.68 -2.30
C ARG A 202 -19.87 3.35 -3.60
N ALA A 203 -20.23 2.56 -4.60
CA ALA A 203 -20.85 3.05 -5.83
C ALA A 203 -22.30 2.55 -5.90
N ASP A 204 -23.25 3.46 -6.06
CA ASP A 204 -24.66 3.14 -6.32
C ASP A 204 -24.89 3.31 -7.82
N VAL A 205 -25.39 2.25 -8.48
CA VAL A 205 -25.69 2.22 -9.92
C VAL A 205 -27.19 2.03 -10.11
N LEU A 206 -27.84 3.06 -10.65
CA LEU A 206 -29.26 2.99 -10.99
C LEU A 206 -29.40 2.71 -12.49
N PHE A 207 -30.01 1.59 -12.83
CA PHE A 207 -30.40 1.27 -14.20
C PHE A 207 -31.83 1.69 -14.48
N SER A 208 -32.06 2.35 -15.62
CA SER A 208 -33.38 2.72 -16.10
C SER A 208 -33.48 2.46 -17.58
N LYS A 209 -34.62 1.94 -18.06
CA LYS A 209 -34.91 1.82 -19.50
C LYS A 209 -35.46 3.12 -20.07
N ASP A 210 -34.81 3.61 -21.10
CA ASP A 210 -35.37 4.68 -21.90
C ASP A 210 -36.67 4.19 -22.56
N LYS A 211 -37.79 4.85 -22.26
CA LYS A 211 -39.12 4.42 -22.71
C LYS A 211 -39.27 4.43 -24.23
N ARG A 212 -38.50 5.27 -24.94
CA ARG A 212 -38.60 5.45 -26.40
C ARG A 212 -37.69 4.47 -27.15
N THR A 213 -36.46 4.25 -26.66
CA THR A 213 -35.45 3.47 -27.36
C THR A 213 -35.26 2.05 -26.80
N GLY A 214 -35.76 1.81 -25.57
CA GLY A 214 -35.52 0.57 -24.84
C GLY A 214 -34.10 0.40 -24.32
N HIS A 215 -33.18 1.36 -24.60
CA HIS A 215 -31.81 1.31 -24.13
C HIS A 215 -31.72 1.46 -22.62
N LEU A 216 -30.81 0.70 -22.03
CA LEU A 216 -30.50 0.78 -20.60
C LEU A 216 -29.62 2.03 -20.36
N ARG A 217 -30.10 2.93 -19.48
CA ARG A 217 -29.31 4.08 -19.01
C ARG A 217 -28.78 3.79 -17.63
N LYS A 218 -27.52 4.19 -17.38
CA LYS A 218 -26.84 4.06 -16.10
C LYS A 218 -26.70 5.45 -15.45
N GLN A 219 -27.04 5.54 -14.17
CA GLN A 219 -26.68 6.67 -13.33
C GLN A 219 -25.83 6.15 -12.18
N ILE A 220 -24.57 6.59 -12.12
CA ILE A 220 -23.59 6.09 -11.16
C ILE A 220 -23.23 7.22 -10.20
N THR A 221 -23.27 6.93 -8.89
CA THR A 221 -22.88 7.88 -7.84
C THR A 221 -21.93 7.20 -6.86
N GLY A 222 -20.88 7.90 -6.45
CA GLY A 222 -19.90 7.41 -5.51
C GLY A 222 -20.05 8.01 -4.12
N LYS A 223 -19.68 7.27 -3.09
CA LYS A 223 -19.64 7.72 -1.70
C LYS A 223 -18.47 7.07 -0.97
N LEU A 224 -17.80 7.84 -0.12
CA LEU A 224 -16.84 7.35 0.84
C LEU A 224 -17.49 7.30 2.24
N ILE A 225 -17.38 6.14 2.87
CA ILE A 225 -18.02 5.84 4.16
C ILE A 225 -16.92 5.65 5.21
N ASP A 226 -16.91 6.47 6.25
CA ASP A 226 -15.96 6.33 7.37
C ASP A 226 -16.31 5.11 8.21
N VAL A 227 -15.39 4.14 8.29
CA VAL A 227 -15.58 2.88 9.03
C VAL A 227 -15.70 3.12 10.54
N LYS A 228 -15.05 4.15 11.08
CA LYS A 228 -15.11 4.53 12.50
C LYS A 228 -16.52 4.82 13.01
N ASN A 229 -17.46 5.13 12.11
CA ASN A 229 -18.86 5.42 12.46
C ASN A 229 -19.71 4.15 12.66
N TYR A 230 -19.13 2.97 12.46
CA TYR A 230 -19.82 1.69 12.56
C TYR A 230 -19.28 0.86 13.70
N ARG A 231 -20.13 0.07 14.31
CA ARG A 231 -19.72 -0.96 15.28
C ARG A 231 -19.34 -2.24 14.55
N PRO A 232 -18.39 -3.03 15.08
CA PRO A 232 -18.09 -4.34 14.54
C PRO A 232 -19.35 -5.22 14.49
N ASP A 233 -19.52 -5.99 13.41
CA ASP A 233 -20.61 -6.94 13.28
C ASP A 233 -20.48 -8.06 14.32
N PRO A 234 -21.51 -8.31 15.16
CA PRO A 234 -21.43 -9.34 16.21
C PRO A 234 -21.27 -10.77 15.66
N GLY A 235 -21.86 -11.05 14.48
CA GLY A 235 -21.73 -12.36 13.81
C GLY A 235 -20.30 -12.62 13.36
N PHE A 236 -19.68 -11.61 12.72
CA PHE A 236 -18.27 -11.64 12.34
C PHE A 236 -17.37 -11.83 13.56
N MET A 237 -17.57 -11.06 14.61
CA MET A 237 -16.77 -11.15 15.83
C MET A 237 -16.85 -12.52 16.49
N LYS A 238 -18.04 -13.13 16.52
CA LYS A 238 -18.26 -14.48 17.06
C LYS A 238 -17.61 -15.55 16.17
N LYS A 239 -17.75 -15.43 14.86
CA LYS A 239 -17.14 -16.35 13.88
C LYS A 239 -15.62 -16.44 14.05
N PHE A 240 -14.96 -15.31 14.25
CA PHE A 240 -13.50 -15.21 14.32
C PHE A 240 -12.92 -15.18 15.75
N GLU A 241 -13.73 -15.46 16.79
CA GLU A 241 -13.28 -15.43 18.18
C GLU A 241 -12.16 -16.44 18.45
N GLY A 242 -12.24 -17.63 17.89
CA GLY A 242 -11.23 -18.68 18.03
C GLY A 242 -9.87 -18.25 17.45
N GLN A 243 -9.85 -17.69 16.23
CA GLN A 243 -8.65 -17.19 15.60
C GLN A 243 -8.07 -16.01 16.36
N LYS A 244 -8.92 -15.08 16.83
CA LYS A 244 -8.51 -13.95 17.67
C LYS A 244 -7.82 -14.45 18.94
N ASN A 245 -8.35 -15.45 19.63
CA ASN A 245 -7.78 -15.97 20.87
C ASN A 245 -6.42 -16.64 20.62
N ARG A 246 -6.27 -17.42 19.54
CA ARG A 246 -4.97 -17.99 19.13
C ARG A 246 -3.95 -16.89 18.84
N LEU A 247 -4.33 -15.87 18.07
CA LEU A 247 -3.48 -14.72 17.78
C LEU A 247 -3.07 -13.98 19.05
N LEU A 248 -4.01 -13.72 19.96
CA LEU A 248 -3.71 -13.06 21.24
C LEU A 248 -2.72 -13.89 22.07
N GLY A 249 -2.86 -15.22 22.09
CA GLY A 249 -1.87 -16.11 22.71
C GLY A 249 -0.46 -15.96 22.12
N TYR A 250 -0.36 -15.82 20.80
CA TYR A 250 0.90 -15.61 20.11
C TYR A 250 1.51 -14.22 20.38
N VAL A 251 0.74 -13.14 20.17
CA VAL A 251 1.27 -11.78 20.30
C VAL A 251 1.58 -11.39 21.73
N ASN A 252 0.90 -11.99 22.72
CA ASN A 252 1.17 -11.73 24.14
C ASN A 252 2.33 -12.57 24.72
N ARG A 253 2.93 -13.44 23.91
CA ARG A 253 4.09 -14.22 24.34
C ARG A 253 5.26 -13.31 24.66
N LYS A 254 5.72 -13.36 25.91
CA LYS A 254 6.91 -12.64 26.35
C LYS A 254 8.16 -13.21 25.64
N ILE A 255 8.99 -12.35 25.09
CA ILE A 255 10.22 -12.70 24.38
C ILE A 255 11.48 -12.13 25.05
N ALA A 256 11.35 -11.02 25.77
CA ALA A 256 12.46 -10.36 26.45
C ALA A 256 11.99 -9.53 27.64
N VAL A 257 12.95 -8.90 28.31
CA VAL A 257 12.73 -7.81 29.29
C VAL A 257 13.59 -6.64 28.88
N SER A 258 13.03 -5.45 28.78
CA SER A 258 13.79 -4.22 28.58
C SER A 258 13.97 -3.50 29.90
N GLU A 259 15.19 -3.08 30.21
CA GLU A 259 15.50 -2.30 31.41
C GLU A 259 15.10 -0.84 31.27
N ALA A 260 14.92 -0.35 30.03
CA ALA A 260 14.56 1.03 29.71
C ALA A 260 13.40 1.08 28.73
N THR A 261 12.74 2.22 28.63
CA THR A 261 11.74 2.48 27.59
C THR A 261 12.44 2.56 26.23
N ILE A 262 11.93 1.80 25.25
CA ILE A 262 12.38 1.84 23.85
C ILE A 262 11.44 2.80 23.11
N SER A 263 11.97 3.91 22.60
CA SER A 263 11.21 4.95 21.89
C SER A 263 11.81 5.21 20.51
N THR A 264 10.94 5.51 19.53
CA THR A 264 11.36 5.85 18.16
C THR A 264 11.56 7.36 17.99
N ARG A 265 11.02 8.18 18.90
CA ARG A 265 10.97 9.65 18.73
C ARG A 265 12.35 10.30 18.76
N GLU A 266 13.22 9.85 19.64
CA GLU A 266 14.58 10.36 19.77
C GLU A 266 15.45 10.09 18.55
N SER A 267 15.10 9.07 17.74
CA SER A 267 15.83 8.67 16.53
C SER A 267 15.98 9.78 15.50
N TYR A 268 15.12 10.79 15.56
CA TYR A 268 15.17 11.95 14.64
C TYR A 268 16.20 13.01 15.06
N PHE A 269 16.71 12.89 16.27
CA PHE A 269 17.61 13.89 16.88
C PHE A 269 18.98 13.31 17.23
N GLY A 270 19.19 12.03 16.96
CA GLY A 270 20.42 11.31 17.24
C GLY A 270 20.19 9.85 17.64
N SER A 271 21.11 9.33 18.45
CA SER A 271 21.02 7.99 19.00
C SER A 271 19.74 7.78 19.83
N SER A 272 19.13 6.61 19.70
CA SER A 272 17.94 6.23 20.48
C SER A 272 17.95 4.72 20.75
N PRO A 273 17.33 4.27 21.85
CA PRO A 273 17.28 2.84 22.19
C PRO A 273 16.70 1.98 21.07
N PHE A 274 15.76 2.51 20.29
CA PHE A 274 15.15 1.77 19.18
C PHE A 274 16.11 1.63 17.99
N VAL A 275 16.62 2.75 17.46
CA VAL A 275 17.45 2.70 16.25
C VAL A 275 18.79 2.03 16.54
N ASP A 276 19.35 2.23 17.73
CA ASP A 276 20.59 1.60 18.16
C ASP A 276 20.44 0.08 18.30
N MET A 277 19.28 -0.39 18.77
CA MET A 277 18.94 -1.80 18.81
C MET A 277 18.91 -2.39 17.38
N ILE A 278 18.26 -1.73 16.43
CA ILE A 278 18.20 -2.19 15.04
C ILE A 278 19.59 -2.23 14.42
N HIS A 279 20.40 -1.17 14.57
CA HIS A 279 21.78 -1.15 14.09
C HIS A 279 22.60 -2.31 14.67
N SER A 280 22.49 -2.53 15.98
CA SER A 280 23.23 -3.61 16.65
C SER A 280 22.85 -5.00 16.14
N ILE A 281 21.55 -5.23 15.89
CA ILE A 281 21.06 -6.49 15.31
C ILE A 281 21.57 -6.67 13.88
N GLN A 282 21.49 -5.63 13.04
CA GLN A 282 21.94 -5.68 11.65
C GLN A 282 23.44 -5.96 11.57
N LEU A 283 24.26 -5.28 12.35
CA LEU A 283 25.71 -5.50 12.41
C LEU A 283 26.06 -6.91 12.92
N ALA A 284 25.35 -7.39 13.95
CA ALA A 284 25.58 -8.73 14.51
C ALA A 284 25.24 -9.86 13.51
N ILE A 285 24.18 -9.68 12.69
CA ILE A 285 23.76 -10.66 11.69
C ILE A 285 24.70 -10.65 10.48
N THR A 286 25.08 -9.47 10.00
CA THR A 286 25.78 -9.31 8.72
C THR A 286 27.31 -9.31 8.85
N GLY A 287 27.86 -8.90 9.99
CA GLY A 287 29.28 -8.62 10.16
C GLY A 287 29.76 -7.40 9.33
N ALA A 288 28.85 -6.56 8.87
CA ALA A 288 29.19 -5.35 8.12
C ALA A 288 29.85 -4.28 9.02
N ASP A 289 30.59 -3.35 8.43
CA ASP A 289 31.28 -2.28 9.16
C ASP A 289 30.31 -1.15 9.53
N ILE A 290 29.28 -0.91 8.70
CA ILE A 290 28.33 0.20 8.82
C ILE A 290 26.91 -0.35 8.67
N SER A 291 25.99 0.19 9.45
CA SER A 291 24.56 -0.10 9.38
C SER A 291 23.77 1.19 9.12
N PHE A 292 22.79 1.08 8.23
CA PHE A 292 21.79 2.12 8.01
C PHE A 292 20.44 1.64 8.52
N ALA A 293 19.70 2.48 9.23
CA ALA A 293 18.38 2.13 9.75
C ALA A 293 17.49 3.37 9.96
N ALA A 294 16.20 3.17 9.73
CA ALA A 294 15.16 4.17 9.91
C ALA A 294 14.31 3.88 11.16
N PRO A 295 13.70 4.91 11.80
CA PRO A 295 12.84 4.71 12.97
C PRO A 295 11.50 4.05 12.66
N LEU A 296 11.11 3.87 11.40
CA LEU A 296 9.91 3.20 10.90
C LEU A 296 8.57 3.76 11.39
N SER A 297 8.52 4.40 12.54
CA SER A 297 7.36 5.08 13.13
C SER A 297 7.81 6.36 13.81
N PHE A 298 6.95 7.38 13.82
CA PHE A 298 7.31 8.67 14.40
C PHE A 298 7.31 8.66 15.93
N ASP A 299 6.27 8.12 16.53
CA ASP A 299 6.07 8.20 18.00
C ASP A 299 5.49 6.89 18.52
N VAL A 300 6.35 5.90 18.64
CA VAL A 300 6.03 4.61 19.25
C VAL A 300 6.98 4.34 20.39
N SER A 301 6.45 3.90 21.52
CA SER A 301 7.26 3.51 22.65
C SER A 301 6.81 2.18 23.25
N ILE A 302 7.78 1.41 23.77
CA ILE A 302 7.58 0.23 24.58
C ILE A 302 8.14 0.54 25.95
N PRO A 303 7.32 0.51 27.03
CA PRO A 303 7.79 0.78 28.39
C PRO A 303 8.84 -0.23 28.84
N ALA A 304 9.68 0.15 29.80
CA ALA A 304 10.53 -0.77 30.52
C ALA A 304 9.70 -1.91 31.14
N GLY A 305 10.24 -3.12 31.11
CA GLY A 305 9.56 -4.31 31.60
C GLY A 305 9.46 -5.43 30.57
N PRO A 306 8.45 -6.31 30.67
CA PRO A 306 8.26 -7.40 29.73
C PRO A 306 8.01 -6.91 28.31
N VAL A 307 8.77 -7.44 27.35
CA VAL A 307 8.60 -7.21 25.91
C VAL A 307 7.92 -8.42 25.28
N THR A 308 6.90 -8.20 24.48
CA THR A 308 6.10 -9.25 23.83
C THR A 308 6.33 -9.29 22.33
N VAL A 309 5.90 -10.38 21.69
CA VAL A 309 5.87 -10.46 20.22
C VAL A 309 5.05 -9.30 19.63
N GLY A 310 3.93 -8.94 20.26
CA GLY A 310 3.08 -7.83 19.82
C GLY A 310 3.78 -6.47 19.85
N ASP A 311 4.72 -6.27 20.78
CA ASP A 311 5.50 -5.04 20.84
C ASP A 311 6.45 -4.90 19.64
N MET A 312 6.98 -6.02 19.12
CA MET A 312 7.80 -5.98 17.92
C MET A 312 7.01 -5.46 16.70
N PHE A 313 5.75 -5.84 16.56
CA PHE A 313 4.89 -5.30 15.49
C PHE A 313 4.54 -3.81 15.65
N LYS A 314 4.66 -3.24 16.84
CA LYS A 314 4.53 -1.78 17.04
C LYS A 314 5.78 -1.07 16.54
N LEU A 315 6.95 -1.59 16.84
CA LEU A 315 8.24 -1.02 16.48
C LEU A 315 8.58 -1.26 15.00
N TYR A 316 8.53 -2.51 14.57
CA TYR A 316 8.94 -2.94 13.24
C TYR A 316 7.78 -3.71 12.57
N ARG A 317 6.93 -2.99 11.85
CA ARG A 317 5.71 -3.53 11.24
C ARG A 317 5.86 -3.97 9.80
N PHE A 318 6.99 -3.66 9.17
CA PHE A 318 7.24 -3.94 7.77
C PHE A 318 8.06 -5.21 7.63
N GLU A 319 7.81 -5.92 6.55
CA GLU A 319 8.57 -7.10 6.18
C GLU A 319 9.67 -6.67 5.21
N ASN A 320 10.87 -6.41 5.75
CA ASN A 320 12.02 -5.94 4.98
C ASN A 320 13.09 -7.02 4.94
N LEU A 321 13.79 -7.10 3.81
CA LEU A 321 14.97 -7.93 3.66
C LEU A 321 16.23 -7.14 4.05
N LEU A 322 17.17 -7.81 4.71
CA LEU A 322 18.43 -7.22 5.09
C LEU A 322 19.46 -7.47 3.98
N TYR A 323 20.02 -6.38 3.45
CA TYR A 323 21.03 -6.41 2.40
C TYR A 323 22.37 -5.90 2.90
N THR A 324 23.44 -6.45 2.36
CA THR A 324 24.81 -5.93 2.48
C THR A 324 25.31 -5.49 1.13
N MET A 325 25.96 -4.32 1.08
CA MET A 325 26.53 -3.79 -0.15
C MET A 325 27.91 -3.15 0.11
N LYS A 326 28.76 -3.10 -0.90
CA LYS A 326 30.00 -2.33 -0.85
C LYS A 326 29.75 -0.91 -1.27
N MET A 327 30.13 0.03 -0.42
CA MET A 327 30.02 1.46 -0.69
C MET A 327 31.35 2.16 -0.42
N SER A 328 31.70 3.11 -1.25
CA SER A 328 32.80 4.06 -0.98
C SER A 328 32.36 5.13 0.02
N GLY A 329 33.32 5.76 0.71
CA GLY A 329 33.01 6.86 1.63
C GLY A 329 32.27 8.05 0.97
N SER A 330 32.49 8.28 -0.33
CA SER A 330 31.77 9.29 -1.09
C SER A 330 30.31 8.92 -1.34
N GLU A 331 30.00 7.65 -1.56
CA GLU A 331 28.62 7.16 -1.69
C GLU A 331 27.89 7.21 -0.36
N ILE A 332 28.52 6.80 0.73
CA ILE A 332 28.00 6.90 2.09
C ILE A 332 27.65 8.36 2.42
N LYS A 333 28.56 9.30 2.14
CA LYS A 333 28.29 10.73 2.35
C LYS A 333 27.09 11.19 1.53
N LYS A 334 27.00 10.87 0.24
CA LYS A 334 25.87 11.24 -0.62
C LYS A 334 24.56 10.64 -0.12
N TYR A 335 24.58 9.40 0.33
CA TYR A 335 23.40 8.73 0.86
C TYR A 335 22.89 9.42 2.14
N LEU A 336 23.78 9.72 3.09
CA LEU A 336 23.41 10.48 4.29
C LEU A 336 22.91 11.88 3.97
N GLU A 337 23.57 12.62 3.06
CA GLU A 337 23.09 13.92 2.59
C GLU A 337 21.66 13.81 2.03
N PHE A 338 21.39 12.83 1.18
CA PHE A 338 20.06 12.57 0.63
C PHE A 338 19.03 12.26 1.72
N SER A 339 19.35 11.34 2.65
CA SER A 339 18.45 10.98 3.74
C SER A 339 18.12 12.19 4.63
N TYR A 340 19.14 12.91 5.10
CA TYR A 340 18.94 14.06 6.00
C TYR A 340 18.30 15.26 5.28
N ALA A 341 18.60 15.50 4.01
CA ALA A 341 18.00 16.56 3.23
C ALA A 341 16.48 16.46 3.10
N ASP A 342 15.97 15.24 3.03
CA ASP A 342 14.52 15.02 2.95
C ASP A 342 13.79 15.27 4.28
N TRP A 343 14.49 15.22 5.40
CA TRP A 343 13.93 15.28 6.74
C TRP A 343 14.19 16.56 7.49
N LEU A 344 15.39 17.11 7.37
CA LEU A 344 15.81 18.26 8.13
C LEU A 344 15.73 19.57 7.31
N ASN A 345 15.23 20.63 7.95
CA ASN A 345 15.29 21.97 7.39
C ASN A 345 16.69 22.53 7.48
N THR A 346 17.03 23.46 6.57
CA THR A 346 18.12 24.38 6.80
C THR A 346 17.67 25.42 7.83
N MET A 347 18.19 25.31 9.06
CA MET A 347 17.81 26.18 10.17
C MET A 347 18.52 27.54 10.09
N LYS A 348 17.77 28.62 10.27
CA LYS A 348 18.27 30.00 10.32
C LYS A 348 18.39 30.52 11.76
N GLY A 349 17.78 29.84 12.72
CA GLY A 349 17.80 30.19 14.12
C GLY A 349 17.11 29.17 15.01
N PRO A 350 17.19 29.32 16.33
CA PRO A 350 16.66 28.35 17.30
C PRO A 350 15.13 28.27 17.32
N GLY A 351 14.43 29.20 16.67
CA GLY A 351 12.97 29.17 16.55
C GLY A 351 12.46 28.40 15.33
N ASP A 352 13.36 27.94 14.45
CA ASP A 352 12.97 27.18 13.27
C ASP A 352 12.66 25.72 13.64
N HIS A 353 11.74 25.10 12.88
CA HIS A 353 11.50 23.68 13.02
C HIS A 353 12.64 22.87 12.39
N LEU A 354 13.19 21.94 13.14
CA LEU A 354 14.22 21.03 12.62
C LEU A 354 13.64 20.08 11.57
N LEU A 355 12.49 19.47 11.85
CA LEU A 355 11.86 18.50 10.95
C LEU A 355 11.00 19.20 9.90
N LYS A 356 10.95 18.63 8.71
CA LYS A 356 10.08 19.09 7.62
C LYS A 356 8.66 18.57 7.80
N PHE A 357 7.69 19.48 7.86
CA PHE A 357 6.27 19.19 7.91
C PHE A 357 5.58 19.45 6.57
N ARG A 358 4.45 18.79 6.34
CA ARG A 358 3.53 19.17 5.27
C ARG A 358 2.91 20.52 5.60
N LEU A 359 2.89 21.41 4.62
CA LEU A 359 2.37 22.76 4.79
C LEU A 359 1.05 22.91 4.03
N ASP A 360 0.11 23.69 4.60
CA ASP A 360 -1.09 24.13 3.91
C ASP A 360 -0.79 25.25 2.89
N ASN A 361 -1.81 25.72 2.17
CA ASN A 361 -1.69 26.79 1.19
C ASN A 361 -1.23 28.14 1.78
N MET A 362 -1.24 28.29 3.11
CA MET A 362 -0.78 29.46 3.84
C MET A 362 0.61 29.25 4.47
N GLY A 363 1.28 28.14 4.15
CA GLY A 363 2.61 27.79 4.69
C GLY A 363 2.61 27.32 6.14
N ARG A 364 1.48 26.94 6.71
CA ARG A 364 1.38 26.44 8.09
C ARG A 364 1.40 24.92 8.12
N PRO A 365 1.98 24.28 9.16
CA PRO A 365 1.94 22.83 9.30
C PRO A 365 0.50 22.28 9.26
N VAL A 366 0.29 21.26 8.45
CA VAL A 366 -0.98 20.51 8.42
C VAL A 366 -1.09 19.69 9.69
N ILE A 367 -2.17 19.90 10.45
CA ILE A 367 -2.43 19.16 11.70
C ILE A 367 -3.36 17.98 11.40
N ARG A 368 -2.96 16.78 11.82
CA ARG A 368 -3.77 15.57 11.81
C ARG A 368 -3.80 14.96 13.21
N ASN A 369 -4.99 14.67 13.72
CA ASN A 369 -5.19 14.10 15.06
C ASN A 369 -4.51 14.88 16.18
N GLY A 370 -4.39 16.21 16.03
CA GLY A 370 -3.74 17.08 17.02
C GLY A 370 -2.22 17.25 16.87
N GLU A 371 -1.60 16.58 15.88
CA GLU A 371 -0.15 16.63 15.65
C GLU A 371 0.20 17.17 14.26
N ALA A 372 1.37 17.83 14.16
CA ALA A 372 1.90 18.28 12.87
C ALA A 372 2.32 17.09 12.01
N TRP A 373 1.83 17.04 10.77
CA TRP A 373 2.06 15.93 9.86
C TRP A 373 3.42 16.08 9.18
N LEU A 374 4.30 15.10 9.38
CA LEU A 374 5.61 15.05 8.74
C LEU A 374 5.48 15.02 7.20
N ARG A 375 6.41 15.67 6.53
CA ARG A 375 6.45 15.72 5.06
C ARG A 375 6.67 14.34 4.47
N ASN A 376 7.62 13.59 5.01
CA ASN A 376 8.03 12.27 4.54
C ASN A 376 7.63 11.18 5.54
N GLN A 377 7.69 9.93 5.11
CA GLN A 377 7.33 8.77 5.94
C GLN A 377 8.54 8.35 6.80
N PRO A 378 8.33 8.01 8.09
CA PRO A 378 9.41 7.67 9.02
C PRO A 378 10.38 6.58 8.54
N TYR A 379 9.91 5.66 7.72
CA TYR A 379 10.72 4.57 7.18
C TYR A 379 11.72 4.99 6.07
N ASN A 380 11.73 6.28 5.69
CA ASN A 380 12.67 6.84 4.72
C ASN A 380 13.78 7.67 5.38
N PHE A 381 13.85 7.74 6.72
CA PHE A 381 14.86 8.48 7.44
C PHE A 381 15.96 7.57 7.95
N ASP A 382 16.97 7.31 7.13
CA ASP A 382 18.11 6.50 7.54
C ASP A 382 19.16 7.33 8.27
N SER A 383 19.56 6.85 9.44
CA SER A 383 20.78 7.21 10.13
C SER A 383 21.82 6.11 10.00
N ALA A 384 23.07 6.35 10.40
CA ALA A 384 24.14 5.37 10.31
C ALA A 384 24.85 5.16 11.64
N VAL A 385 25.35 3.92 11.84
CA VAL A 385 26.25 3.54 12.92
C VAL A 385 27.44 2.78 12.31
N GLY A 386 28.61 2.84 12.98
CA GLY A 386 29.89 2.31 12.50
C GLY A 386 30.78 3.38 11.86
N ILE A 387 30.30 4.60 11.80
CA ILE A 387 31.06 5.79 11.38
C ILE A 387 30.71 6.97 12.27
N ASP A 388 31.66 7.92 12.39
CA ASP A 388 31.43 9.19 13.05
C ASP A 388 31.07 10.25 12.01
N TYR A 389 29.96 10.96 12.19
CA TYR A 389 29.55 12.07 11.32
C TYR A 389 28.78 13.14 12.10
N THR A 390 28.75 14.33 11.55
CA THR A 390 28.01 15.48 12.08
C THR A 390 27.09 16.02 11.01
N VAL A 391 25.83 16.29 11.36
CA VAL A 391 24.84 16.93 10.50
C VAL A 391 24.76 18.41 10.83
N ASP A 392 25.27 19.28 9.97
CA ASP A 392 25.22 20.73 10.11
C ASP A 392 23.93 21.28 9.45
N VAL A 393 22.89 21.45 10.23
CA VAL A 393 21.58 21.94 9.77
C VAL A 393 21.56 23.45 9.49
N SER A 394 22.64 24.19 9.73
CA SER A 394 22.75 25.61 9.36
C SER A 394 23.08 25.81 7.87
N ARG A 395 23.52 24.76 7.19
CA ARG A 395 23.91 24.77 5.78
C ARG A 395 22.88 24.10 4.89
N LYS A 396 22.89 24.45 3.62
CA LYS A 396 22.12 23.69 2.61
C LYS A 396 22.79 22.34 2.37
N GLU A 397 21.99 21.37 1.95
CA GLU A 397 22.46 20.03 1.53
C GLU A 397 23.63 20.13 0.54
N GLY A 398 24.60 19.24 0.67
CA GLY A 398 25.77 19.15 -0.21
C GLY A 398 26.88 20.16 0.03
N ASN A 399 26.80 21.00 1.08
CA ASN A 399 27.80 22.03 1.40
C ASN A 399 28.54 21.75 2.71
#